data_f3bc20f91ed53c8614bb2e7c35bc4b52
#
_entry.id   f3bc20f91ed53c8614bb2e7c35bc4b52
#
_cell.length_a   1.000
_cell.length_b   1.000
_cell.length_c   1.000
_cell.angle_alpha   90.00
_cell.angle_beta   90.00
_cell.angle_gamma   90.00
#
_symmetry.space_group_name_H-M   'P 1'
#
loop_
_entity.id
_entity.type
_entity.pdbx_description
1 polymer ?
#
loop_
_entity_poly.entity_id
_entity_poly.type
_entity_poly.pdbx_seq_one_letter_code
_entity_poly.pdbx_strand_id
1 'polypeptide(L)'
;MKKSQTGQYDLEDRTFTFAKNVRALAKQIPKTASNIEDTRQMVRASGSVGANYIEANESLSKKDFLLRIKICRKEAKESRYWLRLIDTGDDSKVKNYRDELVQEATELTSIFGAILRKSESNYRENPKLEIRNKFK
;
A
#
# COMPACT_ATOMS: atom_id res chain seq x y z
N MET A 1 -11.74 -11.20 2.85
CA MET A 1 -11.13 -10.79 1.57
C MET A 1 -11.39 -11.84 0.50
N LYS A 2 -11.85 -11.42 -0.65
CA LYS A 2 -12.10 -12.34 -1.75
C LYS A 2 -10.82 -12.73 -2.46
N LYS A 3 -10.71 -13.99 -2.85
CA LYS A 3 -9.68 -14.45 -3.76
C LYS A 3 -10.17 -14.29 -5.19
N SER A 4 -9.26 -14.00 -6.10
CA SER A 4 -9.56 -14.02 -7.52
C SER A 4 -9.83 -15.47 -7.97
N GLN A 5 -10.31 -15.62 -9.22
CA GLN A 5 -10.57 -16.93 -9.80
C GLN A 5 -9.30 -17.78 -9.93
N THR A 6 -8.13 -17.15 -9.94
CA THR A 6 -6.83 -17.84 -9.97
C THR A 6 -6.37 -18.30 -8.60
N GLY A 7 -7.14 -18.04 -7.54
CA GLY A 7 -6.76 -18.34 -6.16
C GLY A 7 -5.92 -17.27 -5.49
N GLN A 8 -5.55 -16.22 -6.20
CA GLN A 8 -4.81 -15.10 -5.66
C GLN A 8 -5.77 -14.06 -5.11
N TYR A 9 -5.30 -13.32 -4.09
CA TYR A 9 -6.07 -12.18 -3.57
C TYR A 9 -6.07 -11.05 -4.59
N ASP A 10 -7.23 -10.47 -4.81
CA ASP A 10 -7.36 -9.25 -5.57
C ASP A 10 -6.68 -8.11 -4.79
N LEU A 11 -5.70 -7.46 -5.40
CA LEU A 11 -4.98 -6.37 -4.74
C LEU A 11 -5.85 -5.14 -4.49
N GLU A 12 -6.85 -4.89 -5.33
CA GLU A 12 -7.79 -3.81 -5.05
C GLU A 12 -8.55 -4.08 -3.75
N ASP A 13 -9.07 -5.29 -3.57
CA ASP A 13 -9.76 -5.66 -2.34
C ASP A 13 -8.82 -5.71 -1.15
N ARG A 14 -7.61 -6.22 -1.34
CA ARG A 14 -6.62 -6.34 -0.27
C ARG A 14 -6.18 -4.96 0.24
N THR A 15 -5.91 -4.03 -0.67
CA THR A 15 -5.52 -2.67 -0.28
C THR A 15 -6.69 -1.89 0.32
N PHE A 16 -7.90 -2.13 -0.16
CA PHE A 16 -9.10 -1.56 0.43
C PHE A 16 -9.28 -2.04 1.87
N THR A 17 -9.17 -3.34 2.09
CA THR A 17 -9.28 -3.95 3.42
C THR A 17 -8.22 -3.41 4.37
N PHE A 18 -7.00 -3.25 3.89
CA PHE A 18 -5.92 -2.64 4.67
C PHE A 18 -6.30 -1.24 5.15
N ALA A 19 -6.75 -0.38 4.24
CA ALA A 19 -7.16 0.99 4.58
C ALA A 19 -8.32 1.02 5.55
N LYS A 20 -9.28 0.13 5.35
CA LYS A 20 -10.46 0.01 6.23
C LYS A 20 -10.06 -0.43 7.64
N ASN A 21 -9.16 -1.40 7.73
CA ASN A 21 -8.68 -1.89 9.02
C ASN A 21 -7.84 -0.85 9.77
N VAL A 22 -7.07 -0.05 9.04
CA VAL A 22 -6.33 1.07 9.63
C VAL A 22 -7.31 2.07 10.27
N ARG A 23 -8.42 2.35 9.61
CA ARG A 23 -9.44 3.24 10.15
C ARG A 23 -10.13 2.65 11.39
N ALA A 24 -10.34 1.35 11.41
CA ALA A 24 -10.87 0.67 12.58
C ALA A 24 -9.89 0.77 13.76
N LEU A 25 -8.60 0.60 13.52
CA LEU A 25 -7.56 0.80 14.53
C LEU A 25 -7.57 2.24 15.06
N ALA A 26 -7.69 3.22 14.16
CA ALA A 26 -7.68 4.64 14.52
C ALA A 26 -8.75 4.98 15.57
N LYS A 27 -9.87 4.27 15.54
CA LYS A 27 -10.96 4.49 16.50
C LYS A 27 -10.63 3.95 17.89
N GLN A 28 -9.63 3.09 18.01
CA GLN A 28 -9.35 2.36 19.24
C GLN A 28 -8.12 2.87 19.99
N ILE A 29 -7.28 3.67 19.34
CA ILE A 29 -6.05 4.17 19.98
C ILE A 29 -6.34 5.40 20.83
N PRO A 30 -5.53 5.61 21.91
CA PRO A 30 -5.70 6.79 22.76
C PRO A 30 -5.53 8.09 21.96
N LYS A 31 -6.30 9.10 22.32
CA LYS A 31 -6.27 10.39 21.63
C LYS A 31 -5.28 11.35 22.29
N THR A 32 -4.00 10.98 22.23
CA THR A 32 -2.92 11.85 22.67
C THR A 32 -2.58 12.85 21.56
N ALA A 33 -1.83 13.89 21.90
CA ALA A 33 -1.42 14.89 20.92
C ALA A 33 -0.67 14.26 19.74
N SER A 34 0.28 13.36 20.03
CA SER A 34 1.05 12.70 18.98
C SER A 34 0.19 11.74 18.15
N ASN A 35 -0.69 10.97 18.82
CA ASN A 35 -1.57 10.04 18.10
C ASN A 35 -2.54 10.75 17.17
N ILE A 36 -3.02 11.92 17.55
CA ILE A 36 -3.91 12.70 16.66
C ILE A 36 -3.19 13.05 15.37
N GLU A 37 -1.94 13.53 15.47
CA GLU A 37 -1.15 13.88 14.28
C GLU A 37 -0.77 12.65 13.46
N ASP A 38 -0.28 11.60 14.12
CA ASP A 38 0.18 10.38 13.46
C ASP A 38 -0.99 9.64 12.80
N THR A 39 -2.17 9.64 13.44
CA THR A 39 -3.37 9.02 12.86
C THR A 39 -3.75 9.66 11.55
N ARG A 40 -3.67 10.98 11.46
CA ARG A 40 -3.98 11.69 10.22
C ARG A 40 -3.10 11.20 9.08
N GLN A 41 -1.80 11.07 9.32
CA GLN A 41 -0.85 10.59 8.32
C GLN A 41 -1.08 9.11 7.99
N MET A 42 -1.34 8.30 9.01
CA MET A 42 -1.60 6.87 8.86
C MET A 42 -2.84 6.60 8.00
N VAL A 43 -3.92 7.33 8.26
CA VAL A 43 -5.16 7.20 7.49
C VAL A 43 -4.93 7.64 6.05
N ARG A 44 -4.26 8.77 5.85
CA ARG A 44 -3.95 9.27 4.51
C ARG A 44 -3.10 8.27 3.73
N ALA A 45 -1.98 7.83 4.31
CA ALA A 45 -1.04 6.96 3.61
C ALA A 45 -1.70 5.61 3.27
N SER A 46 -2.43 5.02 4.22
CA SER A 46 -3.05 3.70 3.98
C SER A 46 -4.11 3.76 2.88
N GLY A 47 -4.87 4.86 2.81
CA GLY A 47 -5.85 5.04 1.73
C GLY A 47 -5.20 5.26 0.37
N SER A 48 -4.03 5.89 0.36
CA SER A 48 -3.29 6.17 -0.88
C SER A 48 -2.73 4.92 -1.54
N VAL A 49 -2.49 3.85 -0.79
CA VAL A 49 -1.99 2.59 -1.37
C VAL A 49 -2.98 2.06 -2.40
N GLY A 50 -4.22 1.84 -2.00
CA GLY A 50 -5.25 1.30 -2.89
C GLY A 50 -5.67 2.29 -3.96
N ALA A 51 -5.77 3.58 -3.62
CA ALA A 51 -6.15 4.61 -4.58
C ALA A 51 -5.16 4.66 -5.75
N ASN A 52 -3.87 4.57 -5.47
CA ASN A 52 -2.86 4.55 -6.54
C ASN A 52 -2.83 3.22 -7.29
N TYR A 53 -3.18 2.13 -6.65
CA TYR A 53 -3.29 0.86 -7.35
C TYR A 53 -4.44 0.88 -8.36
N ILE A 54 -5.57 1.48 -8.02
CA ILE A 54 -6.68 1.69 -8.97
C ILE A 54 -6.19 2.50 -10.17
N GLU A 55 -5.45 3.57 -9.91
CA GLU A 55 -4.88 4.39 -10.99
C GLU A 55 -3.90 3.60 -11.85
N ALA A 56 -3.09 2.73 -11.23
CA ALA A 56 -2.17 1.88 -11.98
C ALA A 56 -2.93 0.99 -12.97
N ASN A 57 -4.03 0.39 -12.54
CA ASN A 57 -4.83 -0.50 -13.39
C ASN A 57 -5.52 0.24 -14.53
N GLU A 58 -5.71 1.55 -14.41
CA GLU A 58 -6.31 2.40 -15.44
C GLU A 58 -5.25 3.10 -16.30
N SER A 59 -3.97 2.81 -16.08
CA SER A 59 -2.87 3.47 -16.78
C SER A 59 -2.89 3.16 -18.26
N LEU A 60 -2.61 4.19 -19.08
CA LEU A 60 -2.60 4.08 -20.54
C LEU A 60 -1.22 3.75 -21.09
N SER A 61 -0.17 3.80 -20.27
CA SER A 61 1.19 3.52 -20.68
C SER A 61 1.93 2.73 -19.61
N LYS A 62 2.99 2.03 -20.03
CA LYS A 62 3.87 1.31 -19.11
C LYS A 62 4.54 2.26 -18.14
N LYS A 63 4.94 3.42 -18.61
CA LYS A 63 5.58 4.44 -17.78
C LYS A 63 4.65 4.89 -16.65
N ASP A 64 3.38 5.16 -16.96
CA ASP A 64 2.40 5.56 -15.96
C ASP A 64 2.14 4.44 -14.96
N PHE A 65 2.02 3.20 -15.45
CA PHE A 65 1.84 2.04 -14.58
C PHE A 65 2.98 1.94 -13.57
N LEU A 66 4.22 2.00 -14.05
CA LEU A 66 5.40 1.91 -13.18
C LEU A 66 5.42 3.04 -12.13
N LEU A 67 5.07 4.26 -12.55
CA LEU A 67 5.00 5.39 -11.63
C LEU A 67 3.99 5.13 -10.51
N ARG A 68 2.78 4.67 -10.86
CA ARG A 68 1.73 4.40 -9.89
C ARG A 68 2.10 3.27 -8.94
N ILE A 69 2.74 2.21 -9.44
CA ILE A 69 3.20 1.11 -8.59
C ILE A 69 4.28 1.58 -7.62
N LYS A 70 5.19 2.44 -8.06
CA LYS A 70 6.19 3.06 -7.18
C LYS A 70 5.53 3.83 -6.04
N ILE A 71 4.47 4.57 -6.35
CA ILE A 71 3.72 5.32 -5.34
C ILE A 71 3.01 4.36 -4.37
N CYS A 72 2.40 3.28 -4.86
CA CYS A 72 1.79 2.26 -4.00
C CYS A 72 2.81 1.72 -2.99
N ARG A 73 3.99 1.37 -3.45
CA ARG A 73 5.06 0.86 -2.59
C ARG A 73 5.47 1.91 -1.56
N LYS A 74 5.67 3.15 -2.01
CA LYS A 74 6.04 4.26 -1.13
C LYS A 74 5.00 4.46 -0.03
N GLU A 75 3.73 4.51 -0.40
CA GLU A 75 2.65 4.73 0.56
C GLU A 75 2.47 3.55 1.53
N ALA A 76 2.71 2.33 1.07
CA ALA A 76 2.70 1.16 1.96
C ALA A 76 3.82 1.27 3.01
N LYS A 77 5.01 1.69 2.61
CA LYS A 77 6.13 1.91 3.53
C LYS A 77 5.83 3.04 4.52
N GLU A 78 5.24 4.13 4.05
CA GLU A 78 4.84 5.23 4.92
C GLU A 78 3.76 4.78 5.91
N SER A 79 2.79 4.00 5.46
CA SER A 79 1.76 3.44 6.35
C SER A 79 2.39 2.63 7.48
N ARG A 80 3.37 1.80 7.14
CA ARG A 80 4.11 1.01 8.13
C ARG A 80 4.80 1.90 9.15
N TYR A 81 5.42 2.98 8.68
CA TYR A 81 6.10 3.94 9.55
C TYR A 81 5.13 4.54 10.57
N TRP A 82 3.99 5.06 10.13
CA TRP A 82 3.01 5.67 11.03
C TRP A 82 2.38 4.64 11.96
N LEU A 83 2.09 3.43 11.47
CA LEU A 83 1.56 2.35 12.31
C LEU A 83 2.51 2.01 13.45
N ARG A 84 3.81 2.04 13.20
CA ARG A 84 4.82 1.74 14.21
C ARG A 84 4.98 2.87 15.23
N LEU A 85 4.71 4.11 14.82
CA LEU A 85 4.86 5.27 15.69
C LEU A 85 3.74 5.44 16.69
N ILE A 86 2.50 5.08 16.31
CA ILE A 86 1.36 5.32 17.19
C ILE A 86 1.52 4.59 18.53
N ASP A 87 1.05 5.23 19.59
CA ASP A 87 1.01 4.65 20.92
C ASP A 87 -0.33 3.95 21.10
N THR A 88 -0.29 2.63 21.25
CA THR A 88 -1.50 1.81 21.37
C THR A 88 -2.06 1.79 22.80
N GLY A 89 -1.37 2.43 23.74
CA GLY A 89 -1.75 2.37 25.15
C GLY A 89 -1.44 1.00 25.75
N ASP A 90 -2.18 0.65 26.79
CA ASP A 90 -1.93 -0.59 27.55
C ASP A 90 -2.81 -1.77 27.07
N ASP A 91 -3.62 -1.58 26.05
CA ASP A 91 -4.51 -2.62 25.54
C ASP A 91 -3.76 -3.56 24.60
N SER A 92 -3.54 -4.79 25.03
CA SER A 92 -2.78 -5.78 24.26
C SER A 92 -3.51 -6.18 22.96
N LYS A 93 -4.83 -6.13 22.94
CA LYS A 93 -5.60 -6.44 21.72
C LYS A 93 -5.38 -5.38 20.65
N VAL A 94 -5.37 -4.11 21.05
CA VAL A 94 -5.10 -2.99 20.15
C VAL A 94 -3.67 -3.08 19.63
N LYS A 95 -2.72 -3.37 20.52
CA LYS A 95 -1.32 -3.55 20.12
C LYS A 95 -1.16 -4.68 19.10
N ASN A 96 -1.79 -5.82 19.36
CA ASN A 96 -1.72 -6.96 18.44
C ASN A 96 -2.35 -6.62 17.10
N TYR A 97 -3.46 -5.92 17.09
CA TYR A 97 -4.11 -5.50 15.85
C TYR A 97 -3.21 -4.55 15.05
N ARG A 98 -2.58 -3.59 15.74
CA ARG A 98 -1.60 -2.69 15.12
C ARG A 98 -0.44 -3.48 14.51
N ASP A 99 0.09 -4.47 15.24
CA ASP A 99 1.21 -5.27 14.76
C ASP A 99 0.84 -6.09 13.53
N GLU A 100 -0.38 -6.61 13.46
CA GLU A 100 -0.89 -7.29 12.27
C GLU A 100 -0.94 -6.35 11.06
N LEU A 101 -1.32 -5.10 11.27
CA LEU A 101 -1.35 -4.11 10.19
C LEU A 101 0.05 -3.70 9.76
N VAL A 102 1.01 -3.65 10.68
CA VAL A 102 2.44 -3.45 10.33
C VAL A 102 2.90 -4.59 9.40
N GLN A 103 2.53 -5.83 9.74
CA GLN A 103 2.89 -6.98 8.91
C GLN A 103 2.23 -6.88 7.53
N GLU A 104 0.97 -6.50 7.46
CA GLU A 104 0.28 -6.34 6.19
C GLU A 104 0.94 -5.25 5.34
N ALA A 105 1.29 -4.11 5.94
CA ALA A 105 2.01 -3.05 5.23
C ALA A 105 3.35 -3.54 4.70
N THR A 106 4.05 -4.37 5.46
CA THR A 106 5.31 -4.99 5.04
C THR A 106 5.11 -5.89 3.82
N GLU A 107 4.06 -6.72 3.85
CA GLU A 107 3.74 -7.62 2.74
C GLU A 107 3.33 -6.84 1.49
N LEU A 108 2.50 -5.82 1.64
CA LEU A 108 2.10 -4.97 0.51
C LEU A 108 3.31 -4.29 -0.12
N THR A 109 4.23 -3.79 0.71
CA THR A 109 5.48 -3.19 0.21
C THR A 109 6.26 -4.18 -0.64
N SER A 110 6.37 -5.43 -0.19
CA SER A 110 7.07 -6.51 -0.90
C SER A 110 6.36 -6.88 -2.21
N ILE A 111 5.04 -6.94 -2.19
CA ILE A 111 4.24 -7.27 -3.37
C ILE A 111 4.43 -6.20 -4.45
N PHE A 112 4.32 -4.92 -4.09
CA PHE A 112 4.51 -3.84 -5.05
C PHE A 112 5.96 -3.78 -5.54
N GLY A 113 6.92 -4.07 -4.67
CA GLY A 113 8.32 -4.18 -5.07
C GLY A 113 8.55 -5.28 -6.10
N ALA A 114 7.90 -6.44 -5.92
CA ALA A 114 8.00 -7.55 -6.87
C ALA A 114 7.36 -7.21 -8.22
N ILE A 115 6.18 -6.57 -8.20
CA ILE A 115 5.52 -6.13 -9.43
C ILE A 115 6.43 -5.15 -10.19
N LEU A 116 7.02 -4.21 -9.46
CA LEU A 116 7.89 -3.20 -10.05
C LEU A 116 9.11 -3.83 -10.70
N ARG A 117 9.80 -4.73 -10.00
CA ARG A 117 11.00 -5.41 -10.52
C ARG A 117 10.68 -6.22 -11.76
N LYS A 118 9.59 -6.99 -11.73
CA LYS A 118 9.17 -7.80 -12.87
C LYS A 118 8.82 -6.92 -14.07
N SER A 119 8.10 -5.83 -13.84
CA SER A 119 7.69 -4.91 -14.90
C SER A 119 8.88 -4.17 -15.48
N GLU A 120 9.84 -3.76 -14.65
CA GLU A 120 11.07 -3.10 -15.12
C GLU A 120 11.96 -4.07 -15.90
N SER A 121 12.07 -5.32 -15.45
CA SER A 121 12.82 -6.34 -16.16
C SER A 121 12.24 -6.59 -17.56
N ASN A 122 10.93 -6.77 -17.66
CA ASN A 122 10.26 -6.94 -18.96
C ASN A 122 10.49 -5.73 -19.87
N TYR A 123 10.47 -4.54 -19.30
CA TYR A 123 10.69 -3.30 -20.02
C TYR A 123 12.11 -3.25 -20.58
N ARG A 124 13.12 -3.65 -19.80
CA ARG A 124 14.52 -3.66 -20.22
C ARG A 124 14.81 -4.72 -21.28
N GLU A 125 14.14 -5.85 -21.22
CA GLU A 125 14.32 -6.96 -22.16
C GLU A 125 13.70 -6.68 -23.53
N ASN A 126 12.89 -5.63 -23.65
CA ASN A 126 12.25 -5.25 -24.91
C ASN A 126 12.57 -3.80 -25.25
N PRO A 127 13.71 -3.56 -25.97
CA PRO A 127 14.11 -2.21 -26.32
C PRO A 127 13.07 -1.45 -27.15
N LYS A 128 12.32 -2.15 -28.02
CA LYS A 128 11.26 -1.51 -28.81
C LYS A 128 10.16 -0.95 -27.93
N LEU A 129 9.80 -1.68 -26.88
CA LEU A 129 8.81 -1.22 -25.92
C LEU A 129 9.33 0.01 -25.16
N GLU A 130 10.60 0.00 -24.79
CA GLU A 130 11.23 1.12 -24.10
C GLU A 130 11.21 2.39 -24.96
N ILE A 131 11.61 2.28 -26.21
CA ILE A 131 11.60 3.41 -27.14
C ILE A 131 10.19 3.97 -27.30
N ARG A 132 9.21 3.08 -27.49
CA ARG A 132 7.82 3.48 -27.64
C ARG A 132 7.31 4.27 -26.45
N ASN A 133 7.68 3.87 -25.24
CA ASN A 133 7.22 4.52 -24.00
C ASN A 133 7.91 5.86 -23.76
N LYS A 134 9.10 6.09 -24.30
CA LYS A 134 9.78 7.38 -24.18
C LYS A 134 9.02 8.52 -24.84
N PHE A 135 8.24 8.22 -25.87
CA PHE A 135 7.56 9.22 -26.70
C PHE A 135 6.05 9.28 -26.44
N LYS A 136 5.60 8.69 -25.37
CA LYS A 136 4.19 8.75 -24.97
C LYS A 136 3.94 9.83 -23.94
#